data_0c19ce23c7c16b6ce62f41e25a9d9ed7
#
_entry.id   0c19ce23c7c16b6ce62f41e25a9d9ed7
#
_cell.length_a   1.000
_cell.length_b   1.000
_cell.length_c   1.000
_cell.angle_alpha   90.00
_cell.angle_beta   90.00
_cell.angle_gamma   90.00
#
_symmetry.space_group_name_H-M   'P 1'
#
loop_
_entity.id
_entity.type
_entity.pdbx_description
1 polymer ?
#
loop_
_entity_poly.entity_id
_entity_poly.type
_entity_poly.pdbx_seq_one_letter_code
_entity_poly.pdbx_strand_id
1 'polypeptide(L)'
;MLILISPAKTLDYQSPLTTTRYTLPELLDNSQQLIHEARKLTPPQISTLMRISDKLAGINAARFHDWQPDFTPENARQAIRAVKGDVYTGLQAETFSEDDFDFAQQHLRMLSGLYGVLRPLDLMQPYRLEMGIRLENARGKDLYQFWGDIITNKLNEALAAQGDNVVINLASDEYFKSVKPKKLNAEIIKPVFLDEKNGKFKIISFYAKKARGLMSRFIIENRLTKPEQLTGFNSEGYFFDEASSSNGELVFKRYEQR
;
A
#
# COMPACT_ATOMS: atom_id res chain seq x y z
N MET A 1 5.23 -4.37 -15.20
CA MET A 1 4.27 -3.46 -14.53
C MET A 1 4.63 -3.36 -13.07
N LEU A 2 4.50 -2.19 -12.49
CA LEU A 2 4.68 -1.96 -11.05
C LEU A 2 3.30 -1.69 -10.41
N ILE A 3 2.94 -2.47 -9.40
CA ILE A 3 1.66 -2.37 -8.71
C ILE A 3 1.83 -1.51 -7.45
N LEU A 4 0.95 -0.55 -7.23
CA LEU A 4 0.93 0.26 -6.01
C LEU A 4 -0.33 -0.05 -5.19
N ILE A 5 -0.15 -0.33 -3.90
CA ILE A 5 -1.24 -0.51 -2.93
C ILE A 5 -1.05 0.40 -1.71
N SER A 6 -2.15 0.67 -1.02
CA SER A 6 -2.14 1.35 0.27
C SER A 6 -1.92 0.35 1.41
N PRO A 7 -1.39 0.79 2.56
CA PRO A 7 -1.41 0.00 3.78
C PRO A 7 -2.81 -0.03 4.40
N ALA A 8 -2.94 -0.64 5.55
CA ALA A 8 -4.15 -0.57 6.39
C ALA A 8 -3.80 -0.13 7.81
N LYS A 9 -4.81 0.25 8.57
CA LYS A 9 -4.65 0.74 9.95
C LYS A 9 -4.42 -0.38 10.96
N THR A 10 -4.89 -1.58 10.63
CA THR A 10 -4.75 -2.77 11.47
C THR A 10 -3.47 -3.50 11.10
N LEU A 11 -2.73 -3.93 12.11
CA LEU A 11 -1.49 -4.67 11.98
C LEU A 11 -1.65 -6.09 12.50
N ASP A 12 -0.83 -6.99 11.97
CA ASP A 12 -0.75 -8.39 12.36
C ASP A 12 0.71 -8.79 12.60
N TYR A 13 1.07 -8.94 13.86
CA TYR A 13 2.40 -9.39 14.30
C TYR A 13 2.35 -10.76 15.00
N GLN A 14 1.21 -11.45 14.95
CA GLN A 14 0.99 -12.71 15.67
C GLN A 14 0.76 -13.91 14.76
N SER A 15 0.11 -13.75 13.62
CA SER A 15 -0.18 -14.86 12.71
C SER A 15 1.11 -15.52 12.21
N PRO A 16 1.15 -16.85 12.01
CA PRO A 16 2.33 -17.53 11.50
C PRO A 16 2.82 -16.93 10.17
N LEU A 17 4.14 -16.85 10.03
CA LEU A 17 4.77 -16.48 8.76
C LEU A 17 4.85 -17.69 7.84
N THR A 18 4.66 -17.48 6.55
CA THR A 18 4.77 -18.50 5.50
C THR A 18 6.10 -18.44 4.77
N THR A 19 6.90 -17.41 5.02
CA THR A 19 8.27 -17.28 4.53
C THR A 19 9.16 -16.68 5.61
N THR A 20 10.42 -17.11 5.64
CA THR A 20 11.45 -16.54 6.53
C THR A 20 12.32 -15.49 5.80
N ARG A 21 12.13 -15.33 4.49
CA ARG A 21 12.86 -14.37 3.67
C ARG A 21 12.44 -12.95 4.01
N TYR A 22 13.39 -12.04 4.02
CA TYR A 22 13.14 -10.63 4.25
C TYR A 22 14.19 -9.75 3.57
N THR A 23 13.83 -8.48 3.42
CA THR A 23 14.72 -7.40 3.01
C THR A 23 14.58 -6.23 3.99
N LEU A 24 15.49 -5.28 3.90
CA LEU A 24 15.41 -4.05 4.71
C LEU A 24 14.79 -2.92 3.91
N PRO A 25 13.96 -2.06 4.52
CA PRO A 25 13.41 -0.89 3.86
C PRO A 25 14.52 0.06 3.38
N GLU A 26 14.30 0.67 2.23
CA GLU A 26 15.34 1.49 1.58
C GLU A 26 15.39 2.94 2.08
N LEU A 27 14.37 3.40 2.82
CA LEU A 27 14.21 4.80 3.23
C LEU A 27 14.23 4.99 4.77
N LEU A 28 14.95 4.11 5.50
CA LEU A 28 14.99 4.13 6.97
C LEU A 28 15.53 5.44 7.55
N ASP A 29 16.48 6.10 6.89
CA ASP A 29 16.99 7.40 7.33
C ASP A 29 15.90 8.48 7.33
N ASN A 30 14.98 8.42 6.35
CA ASN A 30 13.81 9.30 6.31
C ASN A 30 12.80 8.92 7.40
N SER A 31 12.57 7.62 7.61
CA SER A 31 11.69 7.11 8.66
C SER A 31 12.17 7.57 10.04
N GLN A 32 13.46 7.51 10.30
CA GLN A 32 14.06 7.96 11.55
C GLN A 32 13.81 9.46 11.81
N GLN A 33 13.84 10.30 10.78
CA GLN A 33 13.50 11.72 10.91
C GLN A 33 12.05 11.91 11.34
N LEU A 34 11.11 11.16 10.74
CA LEU A 34 9.70 11.21 11.13
C LEU A 34 9.46 10.66 12.54
N ILE A 35 10.13 9.59 12.92
CA ILE A 35 10.10 9.04 14.28
C ILE A 35 10.61 10.09 15.30
N HIS A 36 11.67 10.81 14.96
CA HIS A 36 12.17 11.90 15.83
C HIS A 36 11.09 12.96 16.08
N GLU A 37 10.34 13.36 15.05
CA GLU A 37 9.23 14.31 15.22
C GLU A 37 8.05 13.69 15.99
N ALA A 38 7.68 12.46 15.68
CA ALA A 38 6.56 11.77 16.33
C ALA A 38 6.81 11.56 17.84
N ARG A 39 8.06 11.30 18.24
CA ARG A 39 8.46 11.16 19.66
C ARG A 39 8.28 12.41 20.50
N LYS A 40 8.22 13.58 19.90
CA LYS A 40 7.99 14.85 20.62
C LYS A 40 6.53 15.00 21.05
N LEU A 41 5.62 14.22 20.46
CA LEU A 41 4.19 14.32 20.71
C LEU A 41 3.78 13.50 21.94
N THR A 42 2.99 14.11 22.80
CA THR A 42 2.33 13.42 23.91
C THR A 42 1.13 12.58 23.38
N PRO A 43 0.68 11.55 24.11
CA PRO A 43 -0.50 10.78 23.70
C PRO A 43 -1.75 11.64 23.39
N PRO A 44 -2.12 12.68 24.17
CA PRO A 44 -3.22 13.59 23.81
C PRO A 44 -2.99 14.33 22.48
N GLN A 45 -1.76 14.75 22.20
CA GLN A 45 -1.43 15.40 20.93
C GLN A 45 -1.54 14.41 19.75
N ILE A 46 -1.12 13.16 19.93
CA ILE A 46 -1.30 12.09 18.94
C ILE A 46 -2.79 11.80 18.71
N SER A 47 -3.58 11.73 19.81
CA SER A 47 -5.04 11.54 19.73
C SER A 47 -5.71 12.61 18.87
N THR A 48 -5.36 13.87 19.10
CA THR A 48 -5.88 15.02 18.33
C THR A 48 -5.39 15.00 16.88
N LEU A 49 -4.08 14.81 16.65
CA LEU A 49 -3.47 14.84 15.33
C LEU A 49 -4.03 13.75 14.40
N MET A 50 -4.12 12.54 14.92
CA MET A 50 -4.53 11.36 14.15
C MET A 50 -6.03 11.07 14.25
N ARG A 51 -6.77 11.81 15.08
CA ARG A 51 -8.21 11.62 15.35
C ARG A 51 -8.53 10.19 15.77
N ILE A 52 -7.82 9.72 16.78
CA ILE A 52 -7.94 8.38 17.33
C ILE A 52 -8.24 8.44 18.84
N SER A 53 -8.74 7.33 19.40
CA SER A 53 -8.99 7.24 20.85
C SER A 53 -7.68 7.36 21.66
N ASP A 54 -7.79 7.78 22.91
CA ASP A 54 -6.66 7.91 23.83
C ASP A 54 -5.91 6.58 24.01
N LYS A 55 -6.65 5.47 24.05
CA LYS A 55 -6.05 4.13 24.08
C LYS A 55 -5.15 3.88 22.86
N LEU A 56 -5.62 4.18 21.65
CA LEU A 56 -4.84 4.02 20.44
C LEU A 56 -3.68 5.01 20.36
N ALA A 57 -3.86 6.23 20.87
CA ALA A 57 -2.81 7.24 20.95
C ALA A 57 -1.68 6.77 21.88
N GLY A 58 -2.00 6.20 23.04
CA GLY A 58 -1.01 5.61 23.94
C GLY A 58 -0.23 4.46 23.31
N ILE A 59 -0.91 3.56 22.60
CA ILE A 59 -0.26 2.46 21.88
C ILE A 59 0.71 3.01 20.81
N ASN A 60 0.31 4.04 20.07
CA ASN A 60 1.15 4.59 19.01
C ASN A 60 2.31 5.42 19.56
N ALA A 61 2.13 6.14 20.67
CA ALA A 61 3.22 6.78 21.38
C ALA A 61 4.30 5.75 21.79
N ALA A 62 3.88 4.62 22.37
CA ALA A 62 4.78 3.54 22.73
C ALA A 62 5.52 3.00 21.48
N ARG A 63 4.82 2.73 20.38
CA ARG A 63 5.42 2.26 19.13
C ARG A 63 6.47 3.23 18.59
N PHE A 64 6.23 4.54 18.64
CA PHE A 64 7.22 5.54 18.23
C PHE A 64 8.45 5.55 19.15
N HIS A 65 8.26 5.36 20.45
CA HIS A 65 9.37 5.25 21.40
C HIS A 65 10.18 3.97 21.21
N ASP A 66 9.53 2.85 20.95
CA ASP A 66 10.18 1.53 20.81
C ASP A 66 10.86 1.36 19.46
N TRP A 67 10.50 2.17 18.45
CA TRP A 67 11.08 2.09 17.12
C TRP A 67 12.60 2.31 17.16
N GLN A 68 13.34 1.50 16.45
CA GLN A 68 14.80 1.58 16.38
C GLN A 68 15.28 1.30 14.94
N PRO A 69 16.43 1.86 14.51
CA PRO A 69 16.89 1.74 13.13
C PRO A 69 17.40 0.35 12.77
N ASP A 70 17.78 -0.46 13.76
CA ASP A 70 18.27 -1.82 13.55
C ASP A 70 17.09 -2.78 13.43
N PHE A 71 16.72 -3.10 12.20
CA PHE A 71 15.60 -4.00 11.90
C PHE A 71 16.06 -5.45 11.84
N THR A 72 15.39 -6.29 12.62
CA THR A 72 15.59 -7.73 12.64
C THR A 72 14.25 -8.47 12.63
N PRO A 73 14.21 -9.78 12.31
CA PRO A 73 12.97 -10.57 12.39
C PRO A 73 12.36 -10.62 13.79
N GLU A 74 13.12 -10.33 14.85
CA GLU A 74 12.66 -10.31 16.24
C GLU A 74 11.87 -9.03 16.56
N ASN A 75 12.18 -7.90 15.93
CA ASN A 75 11.54 -6.61 16.20
C ASN A 75 10.67 -6.08 15.06
N ALA A 76 10.68 -6.76 13.91
CA ALA A 76 9.99 -6.34 12.71
C ALA A 76 9.44 -7.55 11.94
N ARG A 77 8.56 -7.29 10.98
CA ARG A 77 7.90 -8.32 10.18
C ARG A 77 7.79 -7.87 8.73
N GLN A 78 7.80 -8.80 7.78
CA GLN A 78 7.60 -8.50 6.37
C GLN A 78 6.34 -7.67 6.16
N ALA A 79 6.45 -6.55 5.46
CA ALA A 79 5.38 -5.56 5.31
C ALA A 79 4.07 -6.17 4.81
N ILE A 80 4.15 -7.05 3.80
CA ILE A 80 2.96 -7.73 3.23
C ILE A 80 2.24 -8.63 4.25
N ARG A 81 2.94 -9.09 5.30
CA ARG A 81 2.41 -9.94 6.36
C ARG A 81 2.12 -9.19 7.65
N ALA A 82 2.61 -7.96 7.78
CA ALA A 82 2.44 -7.13 8.96
C ALA A 82 1.15 -6.28 8.93
N VAL A 83 0.51 -6.14 7.77
CA VAL A 83 -0.68 -5.31 7.57
C VAL A 83 -1.91 -6.18 7.33
N LYS A 84 -3.03 -5.81 7.97
CA LYS A 84 -4.31 -6.53 7.88
C LYS A 84 -5.45 -5.55 7.57
N GLY A 85 -6.31 -5.91 6.63
CA GLY A 85 -7.44 -5.09 6.19
C GLY A 85 -7.98 -5.56 4.84
N ASP A 86 -9.00 -4.88 4.31
CA ASP A 86 -9.74 -5.35 3.15
C ASP A 86 -8.87 -5.62 1.92
N VAL A 87 -7.88 -4.76 1.62
CA VAL A 87 -6.92 -5.00 0.53
C VAL A 87 -6.18 -6.32 0.76
N TYR A 88 -5.70 -6.54 1.97
CA TYR A 88 -4.88 -7.72 2.33
C TYR A 88 -5.74 -8.99 2.44
N THR A 89 -7.03 -8.86 2.78
CA THR A 89 -8.00 -9.95 2.69
C THR A 89 -8.21 -10.40 1.23
N GLY A 90 -8.16 -9.49 0.28
CA GLY A 90 -8.19 -9.83 -1.15
C GLY A 90 -6.86 -10.38 -1.67
N LEU A 91 -5.73 -9.86 -1.16
CA LEU A 91 -4.39 -10.27 -1.57
C LEU A 91 -4.02 -11.69 -1.09
N GLN A 92 -4.41 -12.05 0.15
CA GLN A 92 -4.17 -13.37 0.75
C GLN A 92 -2.71 -13.84 0.66
N ALA A 93 -1.77 -12.97 1.01
CA ALA A 93 -0.34 -13.26 0.90
C ALA A 93 0.14 -14.44 1.76
N GLU A 94 -0.69 -14.89 2.73
CA GLU A 94 -0.45 -16.09 3.53
C GLU A 94 -0.49 -17.39 2.71
N THR A 95 -1.08 -17.33 1.51
CA THR A 95 -1.17 -18.48 0.60
C THR A 95 -0.15 -18.43 -0.53
N PHE A 96 0.69 -17.40 -0.58
CA PHE A 96 1.70 -17.26 -1.63
C PHE A 96 2.78 -18.33 -1.55
N SER A 97 3.16 -18.84 -2.71
CA SER A 97 4.37 -19.63 -2.89
C SER A 97 5.62 -18.73 -2.83
N GLU A 98 6.80 -19.34 -2.73
CA GLU A 98 8.06 -18.57 -2.82
C GLU A 98 8.20 -17.84 -4.16
N ASP A 99 7.74 -18.45 -5.27
CA ASP A 99 7.72 -17.82 -6.59
C ASP A 99 6.76 -16.62 -6.65
N ASP A 100 5.63 -16.67 -5.93
CA ASP A 100 4.70 -15.54 -5.80
C ASP A 100 5.35 -14.40 -5.02
N PHE A 101 6.08 -14.71 -3.95
CA PHE A 101 6.86 -13.71 -3.22
C PHE A 101 7.97 -13.10 -4.08
N ASP A 102 8.64 -13.88 -4.93
CA ASP A 102 9.65 -13.36 -5.84
C ASP A 102 9.06 -12.38 -6.86
N PHE A 103 7.94 -12.74 -7.47
CA PHE A 103 7.26 -11.84 -8.39
C PHE A 103 6.71 -10.59 -7.66
N ALA A 104 6.08 -10.77 -6.50
CA ALA A 104 5.57 -9.66 -5.71
C ALA A 104 6.68 -8.71 -5.28
N GLN A 105 7.84 -9.22 -4.85
CA GLN A 105 8.99 -8.41 -4.43
C GLN A 105 9.50 -7.50 -5.55
N GLN A 106 9.43 -7.96 -6.78
CA GLN A 106 9.80 -7.18 -7.96
C GLN A 106 8.71 -6.19 -8.38
N HIS A 107 7.44 -6.59 -8.33
CA HIS A 107 6.34 -5.91 -9.01
C HIS A 107 5.34 -5.20 -8.10
N LEU A 108 5.39 -5.38 -6.77
CA LEU A 108 4.48 -4.75 -5.82
C LEU A 108 5.20 -3.75 -4.94
N ARG A 109 4.58 -2.58 -4.72
CA ARG A 109 5.03 -1.57 -3.75
C ARG A 109 3.87 -1.17 -2.84
N MET A 110 4.15 -1.13 -1.56
CA MET A 110 3.23 -0.69 -0.53
C MET A 110 3.61 0.73 -0.12
N LEU A 111 2.73 1.70 -0.36
CA LEU A 111 2.94 3.07 0.07
C LEU A 111 2.80 3.15 1.61
N SER A 112 3.54 4.05 2.24
CA SER A 112 3.58 4.15 3.70
C SER A 112 3.85 5.58 4.15
N GLY A 113 3.08 6.05 5.13
CA GLY A 113 3.32 7.37 5.72
C GLY A 113 4.67 7.47 6.43
N LEU A 114 5.09 6.40 7.12
CA LEU A 114 6.35 6.36 7.86
C LEU A 114 7.54 5.91 7.00
N TYR A 115 7.35 4.89 6.17
CA TYR A 115 8.43 4.26 5.40
C TYR A 115 8.48 4.73 3.94
N GLY A 116 7.57 5.61 3.51
CA GLY A 116 7.46 6.10 2.14
C GLY A 116 6.94 5.03 1.18
N VAL A 117 7.80 4.11 0.82
CA VAL A 117 7.49 2.96 -0.03
C VAL A 117 8.23 1.72 0.45
N LEU A 118 7.50 0.60 0.51
CA LEU A 118 8.01 -0.69 0.95
C LEU A 118 7.86 -1.73 -0.17
N ARG A 119 8.82 -2.63 -0.26
CA ARG A 119 8.66 -3.89 -0.98
C ARG A 119 7.95 -4.90 -0.07
N PRO A 120 7.28 -5.93 -0.61
CA PRO A 120 6.53 -6.91 0.19
C PRO A 120 7.31 -7.55 1.34
N LEU A 121 8.56 -7.91 1.09
CA LEU A 121 9.43 -8.58 2.08
C LEU A 121 10.24 -7.62 2.95
N ASP A 122 10.13 -6.31 2.76
CA ASP A 122 10.79 -5.35 3.65
C ASP A 122 10.26 -5.49 5.07
N LEU A 123 11.18 -5.57 6.04
CA LEU A 123 10.81 -5.60 7.45
C LEU A 123 10.18 -4.28 7.86
N MET A 124 9.11 -4.36 8.64
CA MET A 124 8.36 -3.23 9.13
C MET A 124 8.13 -3.36 10.63
N GLN A 125 8.57 -2.39 11.42
CA GLN A 125 8.19 -2.29 12.83
C GLN A 125 6.77 -1.72 12.95
N PRO A 126 6.03 -2.06 14.02
CA PRO A 126 4.65 -1.59 14.20
C PRO A 126 4.56 -0.07 14.26
N TYR A 127 3.64 0.50 13.50
CA TYR A 127 3.35 1.93 13.51
C TYR A 127 1.92 2.20 13.06
N ARG A 128 1.48 3.42 13.30
CA ARG A 128 0.33 4.02 12.64
C ARG A 128 0.65 5.47 12.32
N LEU A 129 0.71 5.80 11.06
CA LEU A 129 0.93 7.15 10.55
C LEU A 129 0.41 7.17 9.10
N GLU A 130 -0.86 7.55 8.90
CA GLU A 130 -1.47 7.65 7.58
C GLU A 130 -0.85 8.81 6.79
N MET A 131 -0.77 8.67 5.46
CA MET A 131 -0.11 9.64 4.57
C MET A 131 -0.72 11.05 4.65
N GLY A 132 -2.01 11.15 4.91
CA GLY A 132 -2.72 12.42 5.04
C GLY A 132 -2.52 13.15 6.38
N ILE A 133 -1.78 12.58 7.33
CA ILE A 133 -1.53 13.20 8.64
C ILE A 133 -0.62 14.41 8.49
N ARG A 134 -0.99 15.50 9.17
CA ARG A 134 -0.24 16.77 9.18
C ARG A 134 0.82 16.77 10.28
N LEU A 135 1.74 15.80 10.23
CA LEU A 135 2.91 15.80 11.12
C LEU A 135 3.88 16.87 10.62
N GLU A 136 3.99 17.96 11.38
CA GLU A 136 4.97 19.02 11.12
C GLU A 136 6.39 18.47 11.27
N ASN A 137 7.26 18.82 10.35
CA ASN A 137 8.61 18.26 10.25
C ASN A 137 9.58 19.28 9.62
N ALA A 138 10.86 18.97 9.57
CA ALA A 138 11.88 19.86 9.03
C ALA A 138 11.71 20.22 7.55
N ARG A 139 10.90 19.47 6.78
CA ARG A 139 10.67 19.69 5.33
C ARG A 139 9.32 20.32 5.03
N GLY A 140 8.43 20.48 6.02
CA GLY A 140 7.12 21.07 5.82
C GLY A 140 6.08 20.71 6.86
N LYS A 141 4.80 20.98 6.53
CA LYS A 141 3.69 20.90 7.48
C LYS A 141 2.97 19.54 7.48
N ASP A 142 3.32 18.67 6.56
CA ASP A 142 2.66 17.37 6.40
C ASP A 142 3.61 16.34 5.75
N LEU A 143 3.13 15.10 5.64
CA LEU A 143 3.91 14.03 5.06
C LEU A 143 4.07 14.13 3.53
N TYR A 144 3.15 14.78 2.83
CA TYR A 144 3.31 15.01 1.39
C TYR A 144 4.49 15.94 1.10
N GLN A 145 4.66 16.98 1.92
CA GLN A 145 5.82 17.87 1.83
C GLN A 145 7.10 17.17 2.28
N PHE A 146 7.01 16.35 3.32
CA PHE A 146 8.17 15.57 3.79
C PHE A 146 8.71 14.64 2.71
N TRP A 147 7.84 13.85 2.10
CA TRP A 147 8.25 12.88 1.09
C TRP A 147 8.62 13.54 -0.24
N GLY A 148 8.00 14.67 -0.60
CA GLY A 148 8.33 15.42 -1.80
C GLY A 148 8.39 14.52 -3.04
N ASP A 149 9.58 14.39 -3.63
CA ASP A 149 9.84 13.55 -4.80
C ASP A 149 10.42 12.16 -4.45
N ILE A 150 10.74 11.91 -3.19
CA ILE A 150 11.49 10.71 -2.76
C ILE A 150 10.78 9.42 -3.17
N ILE A 151 9.48 9.32 -2.90
CA ILE A 151 8.68 8.13 -3.26
C ILE A 151 8.67 7.95 -4.78
N THR A 152 8.41 9.00 -5.54
CA THR A 152 8.39 8.95 -7.01
C THR A 152 9.73 8.50 -7.58
N ASN A 153 10.83 9.01 -7.05
CA ASN A 153 12.18 8.61 -7.47
C ASN A 153 12.44 7.12 -7.21
N LYS A 154 12.01 6.60 -6.05
CA LYS A 154 12.10 5.15 -5.75
C LYS A 154 11.25 4.29 -6.67
N LEU A 155 10.06 4.76 -7.05
CA LEU A 155 9.24 4.07 -8.05
C LEU A 155 9.91 4.07 -9.43
N ASN A 156 10.54 5.18 -9.82
CA ASN A 156 11.30 5.27 -11.08
C ASN A 156 12.51 4.33 -11.08
N GLU A 157 13.21 4.19 -9.96
CA GLU A 157 14.30 3.21 -9.81
C GLU A 157 13.78 1.77 -10.02
N ALA A 158 12.63 1.43 -9.40
CA ALA A 158 12.02 0.11 -9.55
C ALA A 158 11.56 -0.17 -10.99
N LEU A 159 10.97 0.82 -11.66
CA LEU A 159 10.57 0.72 -13.08
C LEU A 159 11.79 0.51 -13.98
N ALA A 160 12.85 1.28 -13.78
CA ALA A 160 14.09 1.14 -14.54
C ALA A 160 14.75 -0.25 -14.35
N ALA A 161 14.74 -0.76 -13.12
CA ALA A 161 15.27 -2.10 -12.81
C ALA A 161 14.49 -3.23 -13.50
N GLN A 162 13.18 -3.04 -13.74
CA GLN A 162 12.35 -3.99 -14.48
C GLN A 162 12.43 -3.79 -16.00
N GLY A 163 12.95 -2.66 -16.48
CA GLY A 163 12.86 -2.27 -17.87
C GLY A 163 11.41 -1.99 -18.32
N ASP A 164 10.57 -1.50 -17.42
CA ASP A 164 9.12 -1.29 -17.62
C ASP A 164 8.75 0.19 -17.43
N ASN A 165 7.60 0.58 -17.98
CA ASN A 165 7.07 1.94 -17.93
C ASN A 165 5.57 1.98 -17.63
N VAL A 166 5.04 0.99 -16.90
CA VAL A 166 3.63 0.93 -16.52
C VAL A 166 3.47 0.78 -15.03
N VAL A 167 2.64 1.65 -14.44
CA VAL A 167 2.21 1.59 -13.04
C VAL A 167 0.72 1.26 -12.97
N ILE A 168 0.37 0.21 -12.24
CA ILE A 168 -1.01 -0.13 -11.89
C ILE A 168 -1.32 0.48 -10.54
N ASN A 169 -2.11 1.55 -10.54
CA ASN A 169 -2.48 2.26 -9.32
C ASN A 169 -3.69 1.60 -8.64
N LEU A 170 -3.44 0.78 -7.66
CA LEU A 170 -4.42 0.18 -6.75
C LEU A 170 -4.39 0.82 -5.35
N ALA A 171 -3.65 1.91 -5.20
CA ALA A 171 -3.64 2.71 -3.97
C ALA A 171 -4.87 3.61 -3.88
N SER A 172 -5.19 4.08 -2.67
CA SER A 172 -6.19 5.12 -2.45
C SER A 172 -5.65 6.48 -2.90
N ASP A 173 -6.55 7.43 -3.15
CA ASP A 173 -6.18 8.79 -3.55
C ASP A 173 -5.31 9.47 -2.48
N GLU A 174 -5.58 9.20 -1.18
CA GLU A 174 -4.76 9.69 -0.07
C GLU A 174 -3.28 9.29 -0.22
N TYR A 175 -3.04 8.02 -0.49
CA TYR A 175 -1.66 7.50 -0.62
C TYR A 175 -1.04 7.83 -1.97
N PHE A 176 -1.80 7.72 -3.05
CA PHE A 176 -1.29 8.03 -4.39
C PHE A 176 -0.94 9.51 -4.58
N LYS A 177 -1.55 10.42 -3.80
CA LYS A 177 -1.17 11.84 -3.77
C LYS A 177 0.30 12.08 -3.39
N SER A 178 0.95 11.14 -2.71
CA SER A 178 2.38 11.19 -2.41
C SER A 178 3.26 10.95 -3.64
N VAL A 179 2.71 10.35 -4.69
CA VAL A 179 3.37 10.15 -5.98
C VAL A 179 3.15 11.39 -6.85
N LYS A 180 4.16 11.79 -7.61
CA LYS A 180 4.10 12.94 -8.54
C LYS A 180 3.96 12.42 -9.97
N PRO A 181 2.73 12.33 -10.55
CA PRO A 181 2.52 11.73 -11.86
C PRO A 181 3.38 12.33 -12.98
N LYS A 182 3.58 13.66 -12.94
CA LYS A 182 4.40 14.38 -13.94
C LYS A 182 5.90 14.05 -13.88
N LYS A 183 6.37 13.45 -12.78
CA LYS A 183 7.75 13.04 -12.57
C LYS A 183 7.93 11.52 -12.59
N LEU A 184 6.83 10.79 -12.72
CA LEU A 184 6.84 9.33 -12.83
C LEU A 184 7.12 8.94 -14.29
N ASN A 185 8.12 8.10 -14.50
CA ASN A 185 8.53 7.62 -15.82
C ASN A 185 7.67 6.43 -16.27
N ALA A 186 6.34 6.56 -16.17
CA ALA A 186 5.41 5.49 -16.47
C ALA A 186 4.03 6.01 -16.90
N GLU A 187 3.36 5.23 -17.73
CA GLU A 187 1.93 5.31 -17.90
C GLU A 187 1.24 4.79 -16.64
N ILE A 188 0.20 5.48 -16.20
CA ILE A 188 -0.58 5.12 -15.00
C ILE A 188 -1.90 4.51 -15.46
N ILE A 189 -2.12 3.25 -15.07
CA ILE A 189 -3.39 2.55 -15.26
C ILE A 189 -4.07 2.44 -13.90
N LYS A 190 -5.33 2.89 -13.82
CA LYS A 190 -6.13 2.86 -12.59
C LYS A 190 -7.32 1.91 -12.75
N PRO A 191 -7.29 0.71 -12.20
CA PRO A 191 -8.47 -0.14 -12.10
C PRO A 191 -9.52 0.46 -11.16
N VAL A 192 -10.77 0.51 -11.62
CA VAL A 192 -11.93 1.01 -10.86
C VAL A 192 -12.92 -0.13 -10.68
N PHE A 193 -13.38 -0.36 -9.46
CA PHE A 193 -14.27 -1.45 -9.11
C PHE A 193 -15.63 -0.91 -8.68
N LEU A 194 -16.67 -1.30 -9.40
CA LEU A 194 -18.05 -0.90 -9.18
C LEU A 194 -18.90 -2.13 -8.82
N ASP A 195 -19.62 -2.02 -7.72
CA ASP A 195 -20.56 -3.03 -7.29
C ASP A 195 -22.00 -2.56 -7.51
N GLU A 196 -22.86 -3.46 -8.00
CA GLU A 196 -24.28 -3.17 -8.13
C GLU A 196 -24.93 -3.14 -6.74
N LYS A 197 -25.75 -2.14 -6.51
CA LYS A 197 -26.64 -2.05 -5.36
C LYS A 197 -27.93 -1.34 -5.75
N ASN A 198 -29.07 -2.02 -5.60
CA ASN A 198 -30.37 -1.51 -5.99
C ASN A 198 -30.41 -1.09 -7.48
N GLY A 199 -29.86 -1.92 -8.36
CA GLY A 199 -29.86 -1.72 -9.82
C GLY A 199 -28.89 -0.61 -10.32
N LYS A 200 -27.98 -0.13 -9.45
CA LYS A 200 -27.00 0.91 -9.83
C LYS A 200 -25.59 0.47 -9.47
N PHE A 201 -24.66 0.58 -10.42
CA PHE A 201 -23.23 0.38 -10.19
C PHE A 201 -22.60 1.59 -9.51
N LYS A 202 -21.90 1.36 -8.41
CA LYS A 202 -21.20 2.41 -7.64
C LYS A 202 -20.00 1.85 -6.89
N ILE A 203 -19.10 2.72 -6.49
CA ILE A 203 -17.99 2.35 -5.60
C ILE A 203 -18.57 2.09 -4.20
N ILE A 204 -18.38 0.86 -3.71
CA ILE A 204 -18.64 0.49 -2.33
C ILE A 204 -17.30 0.28 -1.65
N SER A 205 -16.96 1.14 -0.69
CA SER A 205 -15.60 1.31 -0.17
C SER A 205 -14.91 0.01 0.24
N PHE A 206 -15.55 -0.85 1.03
CA PHE A 206 -14.93 -2.09 1.49
C PHE A 206 -14.79 -3.13 0.36
N TYR A 207 -15.76 -3.21 -0.55
CA TYR A 207 -15.65 -4.07 -1.74
C TYR A 207 -14.54 -3.60 -2.68
N ALA A 208 -14.45 -2.29 -2.94
CA ALA A 208 -13.40 -1.73 -3.78
C ALA A 208 -12.00 -1.95 -3.18
N LYS A 209 -11.86 -1.86 -1.86
CA LYS A 209 -10.59 -2.19 -1.18
C LYS A 209 -10.22 -3.66 -1.37
N LYS A 210 -11.17 -4.58 -1.12
CA LYS A 210 -10.95 -6.02 -1.33
C LYS A 210 -10.60 -6.32 -2.78
N ALA A 211 -11.31 -5.72 -3.74
CA ALA A 211 -11.08 -5.89 -5.18
C ALA A 211 -9.67 -5.46 -5.60
N ARG A 212 -9.12 -4.39 -5.01
CA ARG A 212 -7.72 -3.99 -5.24
C ARG A 212 -6.74 -5.08 -4.80
N GLY A 213 -7.01 -5.71 -3.67
CA GLY A 213 -6.23 -6.87 -3.21
C GLY A 213 -6.36 -8.07 -4.15
N LEU A 214 -7.59 -8.40 -4.58
CA LEU A 214 -7.86 -9.47 -5.55
C LEU A 214 -7.16 -9.22 -6.89
N MET A 215 -7.18 -7.99 -7.40
CA MET A 215 -6.46 -7.62 -8.63
C MET A 215 -4.95 -7.75 -8.45
N SER A 216 -4.40 -7.30 -7.32
CA SER A 216 -2.98 -7.50 -7.03
C SER A 216 -2.59 -8.97 -7.00
N ARG A 217 -3.42 -9.81 -6.36
CA ARG A 217 -3.25 -11.27 -6.35
C ARG A 217 -3.31 -11.86 -7.75
N PHE A 218 -4.31 -11.48 -8.54
CA PHE A 218 -4.48 -11.94 -9.93
C PHE A 218 -3.25 -11.65 -10.79
N ILE A 219 -2.69 -10.44 -10.67
CA ILE A 219 -1.47 -10.06 -11.38
C ILE A 219 -0.29 -10.93 -10.94
N ILE A 220 -0.12 -11.13 -9.63
CA ILE A 220 1.01 -11.87 -9.06
C ILE A 220 0.94 -13.35 -9.44
N GLU A 221 -0.18 -14.03 -9.20
CA GLU A 221 -0.32 -15.47 -9.46
C GLU A 221 -0.21 -15.81 -10.94
N ASN A 222 -0.69 -14.93 -11.82
CA ASN A 222 -0.63 -15.14 -13.25
C ASN A 222 0.60 -14.51 -13.93
N ARG A 223 1.54 -13.91 -13.16
CA ARG A 223 2.77 -13.28 -13.68
C ARG A 223 2.48 -12.28 -14.79
N LEU A 224 1.42 -11.46 -14.63
CA LEU A 224 1.01 -10.52 -15.66
C LEU A 224 2.02 -9.37 -15.78
N THR A 225 2.43 -9.11 -17.01
CA THR A 225 3.43 -8.07 -17.31
C THR A 225 2.91 -6.98 -18.25
N LYS A 226 1.70 -7.15 -18.80
CA LYS A 226 1.08 -6.20 -19.74
C LYS A 226 -0.30 -5.74 -19.25
N PRO A 227 -0.64 -4.44 -19.38
CA PRO A 227 -1.92 -3.90 -18.90
C PRO A 227 -3.15 -4.56 -19.53
N GLU A 228 -3.05 -4.96 -20.81
CA GLU A 228 -4.17 -5.58 -21.54
C GLU A 228 -4.62 -6.88 -20.89
N GLN A 229 -3.71 -7.59 -20.22
CA GLN A 229 -4.01 -8.84 -19.52
C GLN A 229 -4.93 -8.64 -18.31
N LEU A 230 -5.02 -7.42 -17.77
CA LEU A 230 -5.92 -7.11 -16.65
C LEU A 230 -7.39 -7.27 -17.02
N THR A 231 -7.74 -7.13 -18.30
CA THR A 231 -9.13 -7.29 -18.76
C THR A 231 -9.69 -8.70 -18.53
N GLY A 232 -8.81 -9.68 -18.32
CA GLY A 232 -9.19 -11.04 -17.95
C GLY A 232 -9.55 -11.23 -16.46
N PHE A 233 -9.47 -10.19 -15.63
CA PHE A 233 -9.81 -10.28 -14.22
C PHE A 233 -11.27 -10.60 -14.00
N ASN A 234 -11.53 -11.71 -13.27
CA ASN A 234 -12.88 -12.20 -13.00
C ASN A 234 -13.10 -12.70 -11.55
N SER A 235 -12.17 -12.40 -10.65
CA SER A 235 -12.24 -12.85 -9.26
C SER A 235 -13.53 -12.37 -8.57
N GLU A 236 -14.17 -13.26 -7.83
CA GLU A 236 -15.41 -13.01 -7.08
C GLU A 236 -16.54 -12.38 -7.92
N GLY A 237 -16.61 -12.69 -9.23
CA GLY A 237 -17.69 -12.26 -10.11
C GLY A 237 -17.51 -10.86 -10.71
N TYR A 238 -16.35 -10.24 -10.56
CA TYR A 238 -16.02 -9.02 -11.33
C TYR A 238 -15.85 -9.36 -12.82
N PHE A 239 -16.18 -8.41 -13.67
CA PHE A 239 -15.97 -8.50 -15.12
C PHE A 239 -15.52 -7.12 -15.63
N PHE A 240 -14.71 -7.15 -16.69
CA PHE A 240 -14.27 -5.95 -17.36
C PHE A 240 -15.41 -5.30 -18.14
N ASP A 241 -15.59 -3.99 -17.99
CA ASP A 241 -16.59 -3.23 -18.73
C ASP A 241 -15.90 -2.21 -19.66
N GLU A 242 -15.70 -2.60 -20.91
CA GLU A 242 -15.04 -1.79 -21.91
C GLU A 242 -15.76 -0.46 -22.15
N ALA A 243 -17.09 -0.48 -22.17
CA ALA A 243 -17.91 0.72 -22.46
C ALA A 243 -17.77 1.81 -21.39
N SER A 244 -17.48 1.45 -20.16
CA SER A 244 -17.24 2.40 -19.07
C SER A 244 -15.76 2.74 -18.86
N SER A 245 -14.86 2.06 -19.59
CA SER A 245 -13.41 2.27 -19.48
C SER A 245 -12.94 3.37 -20.42
N SER A 246 -11.80 3.97 -20.07
CA SER A 246 -11.13 5.02 -20.88
C SER A 246 -9.61 4.83 -20.80
N ASN A 247 -8.85 5.65 -21.54
CA ASN A 247 -7.39 5.62 -21.46
C ASN A 247 -6.92 5.86 -20.02
N GLY A 248 -6.17 4.88 -19.49
CA GLY A 248 -5.63 4.93 -18.14
C GLY A 248 -6.63 4.53 -17.04
N GLU A 249 -7.90 4.26 -17.33
CA GLU A 249 -8.91 3.84 -16.35
C GLU A 249 -9.65 2.60 -16.83
N LEU A 250 -9.44 1.45 -16.17
CA LEU A 250 -10.07 0.19 -16.48
C LEU A 250 -11.19 -0.08 -15.47
N VAL A 251 -12.44 -0.15 -15.95
CA VAL A 251 -13.62 -0.33 -15.10
C VAL A 251 -13.99 -1.81 -15.03
N PHE A 252 -14.11 -2.31 -13.81
CA PHE A 252 -14.59 -3.64 -13.50
C PHE A 252 -15.90 -3.55 -12.70
N LYS A 253 -16.90 -4.30 -13.11
CA LYS A 253 -18.22 -4.32 -12.50
C LYS A 253 -18.50 -5.67 -11.88
N ARG A 254 -19.31 -5.67 -10.83
CA ARG A 254 -19.84 -6.89 -10.21
C ARG A 254 -21.32 -6.71 -9.90
N TYR A 255 -22.13 -7.65 -10.32
CA TYR A 255 -23.55 -7.67 -9.99
C TYR A 255 -23.78 -7.90 -8.49
N GLU A 256 -24.94 -7.48 -8.01
CA GLU A 256 -25.32 -7.65 -6.60
C GLU A 256 -25.30 -9.14 -6.23
N GLN A 257 -24.51 -9.46 -5.19
CA GLN A 257 -24.40 -10.81 -4.69
C GLN A 257 -25.66 -11.12 -3.86
N ARG A 258 -26.40 -12.13 -4.24
CA ARG A 258 -27.62 -12.60 -3.57
C ARG A 258 -27.30 -13.51 -2.41
#